data_43f1d48e23948e7b6071bbebe598de55
#
_entry.id   43f1d48e23948e7b6071bbebe598de55
#
_cell.length_a   1.000
_cell.length_b   1.000
_cell.length_c   1.000
_cell.angle_alpha   90.00
_cell.angle_beta   90.00
_cell.angle_gamma   90.00
#
_symmetry.space_group_name_H-M   'P 1'
#
loop_
_entity.id
_entity.type
_entity.pdbx_description
1 polymer ?
#
loop_
_entity_poly.entity_id
_entity_poly.type
_entity_poly.pdbx_seq_one_letter_code
_entity_poly.pdbx_strand_id
1 'polypeptide(L)'
;MLFLRQVLCLSRFLLPKLTATVLLIQLVHLISLGVIGAGVIGLELGSVWRRLGAEVVVYEALPSFLAAADKDISKEAGKMLKKQGLDIRVDTKVTNAEVQGDQVVVTSESKGESSEESFDKLIVCVGRRAYSEKLLGDDSGITLTERGLIDVNDQCKTNLDGVYAIGDLVRGPMLAHKAMEEGMMAVERIHGEKPQVNYDTIINVIYTHPEIAWVGLTEQEAEAAGYEVKTGSFNLAANGRALAQSEAQGSVKVVADAKTDRLLGMHAISAGAGDIVHQGMIAMEFVSSIEDLQLMTFAHPTISEAVHEAALSADGRAIHAIQRKKRKK
;
A
#
# COMPACT_ATOMS: atom_id res chain seq x y z
N MET A 1 -5.11 2.98 33.48
CA MET A 1 -5.83 1.97 32.68
C MET A 1 -7.00 2.55 31.86
N LEU A 2 -7.52 3.73 32.19
CA LEU A 2 -8.57 4.42 31.41
C LEU A 2 -8.03 5.13 30.12
N PHE A 3 -6.76 5.53 30.09
CA PHE A 3 -6.14 6.26 28.98
C PHE A 3 -6.10 5.49 27.65
N LEU A 4 -6.13 4.16 27.69
CA LEU A 4 -6.05 3.27 26.53
C LEU A 4 -7.37 3.02 25.79
N ARG A 5 -8.50 3.49 26.32
CA ARG A 5 -9.82 3.24 25.70
C ARG A 5 -10.22 4.21 24.60
N GLN A 6 -9.57 5.37 24.51
CA GLN A 6 -9.98 6.45 23.60
C GLN A 6 -8.95 6.72 22.50
N VAL A 7 -7.65 6.44 22.71
CA VAL A 7 -6.59 6.59 21.71
C VAL A 7 -6.04 5.21 21.35
N LEU A 8 -6.18 4.81 20.11
CA LEU A 8 -5.64 3.57 19.57
C LEU A 8 -4.34 3.90 18.80
N CYS A 9 -3.21 3.59 19.41
CA CYS A 9 -1.90 3.67 18.74
C CYS A 9 -1.54 2.29 18.20
N LEU A 10 -1.66 2.08 16.88
CA LEU A 10 -1.28 0.84 16.22
C LEU A 10 0.24 0.72 15.99
N SER A 11 1.00 1.78 16.30
CA SER A 11 2.47 1.77 16.21
C SER A 11 3.16 1.08 17.40
N ARG A 12 2.42 0.79 18.48
CA ARG A 12 2.89 -0.01 19.64
C ARG A 12 1.96 -1.18 19.83
N PHE A 13 2.36 -2.35 19.41
CA PHE A 13 1.74 -3.62 19.78
C PHE A 13 1.98 -3.86 21.29
N LEU A 14 1.13 -3.28 22.13
CA LEU A 14 1.14 -3.48 23.58
C LEU A 14 -0.23 -4.00 24.07
N LEU A 15 -0.91 -4.83 23.26
CA LEU A 15 -2.09 -5.56 23.75
C LEU A 15 -2.00 -7.01 23.27
N PRO A 16 -1.67 -7.96 24.15
CA PRO A 16 -1.88 -9.36 23.86
C PRO A 16 -3.40 -9.59 23.72
N LYS A 17 -3.86 -10.02 22.56
CA LYS A 17 -5.19 -10.60 22.30
C LYS A 17 -6.39 -9.66 22.07
N LEU A 18 -6.23 -8.46 21.54
CA LEU A 18 -7.34 -7.79 20.89
C LEU A 18 -7.18 -7.96 19.37
N THR A 19 -7.83 -8.98 18.83
CA THR A 19 -7.97 -9.11 17.36
C THR A 19 -8.78 -7.92 16.82
N ALA A 20 -8.53 -7.52 15.57
CA ALA A 20 -9.27 -6.44 14.91
C ALA A 20 -10.80 -6.61 15.02
N THR A 21 -11.27 -7.87 15.12
CA THR A 21 -12.68 -8.22 15.32
C THR A 21 -13.25 -7.74 16.65
N VAL A 22 -12.50 -7.84 17.76
CA VAL A 22 -12.94 -7.35 19.08
C VAL A 22 -12.98 -5.83 19.12
N LEU A 23 -12.09 -5.18 18.39
CA LEU A 23 -12.09 -3.72 18.21
C LEU A 23 -13.35 -3.23 17.50
N LEU A 24 -13.78 -3.92 16.45
CA LEU A 24 -15.00 -3.62 15.69
C LEU A 24 -16.27 -3.78 16.54
N ILE A 25 -16.35 -4.80 17.40
CA ILE A 25 -17.57 -5.08 18.20
C ILE A 25 -17.78 -4.07 19.33
N GLN A 26 -16.72 -3.50 19.90
CA GLN A 26 -16.83 -2.54 21.01
C GLN A 26 -17.16 -1.09 20.56
N LEU A 27 -17.17 -0.81 19.25
CA LEU A 27 -17.29 0.55 18.71
C LEU A 27 -18.57 0.78 17.89
N VAL A 28 -19.59 -0.04 18.07
CA VAL A 28 -20.85 -0.03 17.25
C VAL A 28 -21.61 1.31 17.25
N HIS A 29 -21.20 2.30 18.02
CA HIS A 29 -21.83 3.62 18.09
C HIS A 29 -20.83 4.77 17.89
N LEU A 30 -19.78 4.55 17.08
CA LEU A 30 -18.83 5.60 16.78
C LEU A 30 -19.45 6.62 15.81
N ILE A 31 -19.57 7.89 16.25
CA ILE A 31 -20.13 8.98 15.45
C ILE A 31 -19.02 9.69 14.69
N SER A 32 -17.87 9.93 15.35
CA SER A 32 -16.76 10.66 14.78
C SER A 32 -15.41 9.99 15.08
N LEU A 33 -14.53 9.98 14.07
CA LEU A 33 -13.21 9.37 14.13
C LEU A 33 -12.14 10.26 13.54
N GLY A 34 -11.14 10.61 14.35
CA GLY A 34 -9.88 11.15 13.87
C GLY A 34 -8.90 10.04 13.50
N VAL A 35 -8.18 10.18 12.41
CA VAL A 35 -7.11 9.27 11.99
C VAL A 35 -5.85 10.08 11.68
N ILE A 36 -4.75 9.77 12.33
CA ILE A 36 -3.44 10.40 12.06
C ILE A 36 -2.62 9.48 11.19
N GLY A 37 -2.34 9.92 9.96
CA GLY A 37 -1.62 9.20 8.92
C GLY A 37 -2.53 8.65 7.81
N ALA A 38 -2.38 9.16 6.59
CA ALA A 38 -3.09 8.71 5.39
C ALA A 38 -2.32 7.61 4.64
N GLY A 39 -1.60 6.76 5.37
CA GLY A 39 -0.98 5.54 4.84
C GLY A 39 -1.97 4.37 4.78
N VAL A 40 -1.45 3.17 4.44
CA VAL A 40 -2.24 1.94 4.25
C VAL A 40 -3.23 1.70 5.40
N ILE A 41 -2.73 1.62 6.63
CA ILE A 41 -3.54 1.29 7.82
C ILE A 41 -4.60 2.37 8.09
N GLY A 42 -4.24 3.64 7.98
CA GLY A 42 -5.16 4.75 8.22
C GLY A 42 -6.31 4.78 7.23
N LEU A 43 -6.02 4.52 5.94
CA LEU A 43 -7.03 4.46 4.89
C LEU A 43 -7.95 3.24 5.05
N GLU A 44 -7.40 2.07 5.33
CA GLU A 44 -8.19 0.85 5.53
C GLU A 44 -9.17 1.03 6.71
N LEU A 45 -8.66 1.40 7.88
CA LEU A 45 -9.49 1.57 9.07
C LEU A 45 -10.45 2.74 8.92
N GLY A 46 -9.99 3.89 8.40
CA GLY A 46 -10.85 5.05 8.14
C GLY A 46 -11.99 4.72 7.18
N SER A 47 -11.71 3.98 6.11
CA SER A 47 -12.74 3.58 5.14
C SER A 47 -13.76 2.62 5.72
N VAL A 48 -13.36 1.69 6.61
CA VAL A 48 -14.28 0.80 7.32
C VAL A 48 -15.24 1.59 8.20
N TRP A 49 -14.70 2.48 9.04
CA TRP A 49 -15.53 3.30 9.95
C TRP A 49 -16.44 4.26 9.19
N ARG A 50 -15.96 4.85 8.10
CA ARG A 50 -16.80 5.68 7.22
C ARG A 50 -17.98 4.89 6.65
N ARG A 51 -17.76 3.66 6.20
CA ARG A 51 -18.85 2.79 5.70
C ARG A 51 -19.82 2.34 6.80
N LEU A 52 -19.34 2.26 8.04
CA LEU A 52 -20.19 1.99 9.21
C LEU A 52 -20.97 3.24 9.69
N GLY A 53 -20.79 4.40 9.05
CA GLY A 53 -21.58 5.61 9.30
C GLY A 53 -20.87 6.70 10.11
N ALA A 54 -19.63 6.47 10.58
CA ALA A 54 -18.88 7.49 11.31
C ALA A 54 -18.45 8.65 10.38
N GLU A 55 -18.38 9.86 10.92
CA GLU A 55 -17.64 10.96 10.30
C GLU A 55 -16.14 10.73 10.50
N VAL A 56 -15.37 10.68 9.41
CA VAL A 56 -13.95 10.34 9.47
C VAL A 56 -13.10 11.45 8.87
N VAL A 57 -12.20 11.98 9.70
CA VAL A 57 -11.17 12.94 9.30
C VAL A 57 -9.81 12.27 9.36
N VAL A 58 -9.05 12.32 8.27
CA VAL A 58 -7.71 11.76 8.15
C VAL A 58 -6.70 12.88 8.00
N TYR A 59 -5.77 13.00 8.94
CA TYR A 59 -4.71 14.01 8.95
C TYR A 59 -3.43 13.41 8.36
N GLU A 60 -2.87 14.08 7.34
CA GLU A 60 -1.61 13.72 6.72
C GLU A 60 -0.65 14.91 6.73
N ALA A 61 0.50 14.72 7.36
CA ALA A 61 1.49 15.79 7.50
C ALA A 61 2.23 16.09 6.19
N LEU A 62 2.29 15.11 5.28
CA LEU A 62 2.92 15.30 3.97
C LEU A 62 1.98 16.03 2.99
N PRO A 63 2.54 16.74 2.00
CA PRO A 63 1.77 17.45 0.99
C PRO A 63 1.10 16.51 -0.03
N SER A 64 1.53 15.25 -0.07
CA SER A 64 1.04 14.25 -1.01
C SER A 64 0.30 13.13 -0.31
N PHE A 65 -0.92 12.87 -0.79
CA PHE A 65 -1.70 11.71 -0.38
C PHE A 65 -1.10 10.44 -0.96
N LEU A 66 -0.93 9.41 -0.12
CA LEU A 66 -0.46 8.08 -0.51
C LEU A 66 0.81 8.11 -1.38
N ALA A 67 1.86 8.74 -0.86
CA ALA A 67 3.11 9.02 -1.59
C ALA A 67 3.85 7.75 -2.10
N ALA A 68 3.56 6.58 -1.53
CA ALA A 68 4.15 5.30 -1.95
C ALA A 68 3.50 4.70 -3.21
N ALA A 69 2.33 5.19 -3.64
CA ALA A 69 1.67 4.73 -4.85
C ALA A 69 1.99 5.64 -6.04
N ASP A 70 1.82 5.11 -7.25
CA ASP A 70 1.92 5.93 -8.47
C ASP A 70 0.98 7.14 -8.40
N LYS A 71 1.44 8.30 -8.90
CA LYS A 71 0.70 9.58 -8.80
C LYS A 71 -0.69 9.55 -9.41
N ASP A 72 -0.86 8.83 -10.52
CA ASP A 72 -2.17 8.76 -11.17
C ASP A 72 -3.13 7.93 -10.34
N ILE A 73 -2.66 6.80 -9.81
CA ILE A 73 -3.43 5.93 -8.90
C ILE A 73 -3.75 6.66 -7.59
N SER A 74 -2.78 7.31 -6.98
CA SER A 74 -2.95 8.10 -5.76
C SER A 74 -4.00 9.20 -5.95
N LYS A 75 -3.92 9.95 -7.05
CA LYS A 75 -4.90 10.99 -7.40
C LYS A 75 -6.31 10.44 -7.61
N GLU A 76 -6.43 9.29 -8.26
CA GLU A 76 -7.71 8.62 -8.49
C GLU A 76 -8.30 8.11 -7.18
N ALA A 77 -7.49 7.44 -6.35
CA ALA A 77 -7.87 6.97 -5.03
C ALA A 77 -8.38 8.11 -4.12
N GLY A 78 -7.65 9.22 -4.07
CA GLY A 78 -8.05 10.39 -3.29
C GLY A 78 -9.42 10.94 -3.67
N LYS A 79 -9.74 10.97 -4.98
CA LYS A 79 -11.08 11.38 -5.46
C LYS A 79 -12.16 10.40 -5.04
N MET A 80 -11.89 9.09 -5.15
CA MET A 80 -12.86 8.05 -4.81
C MET A 80 -13.15 8.03 -3.31
N LEU A 81 -12.12 8.05 -2.47
CA LEU A 81 -12.26 8.05 -1.02
C LEU A 81 -12.97 9.32 -0.52
N LYS A 82 -12.65 10.49 -1.11
CA LYS A 82 -13.37 11.72 -0.82
C LYS A 82 -14.86 11.64 -1.20
N LYS A 83 -15.18 11.06 -2.36
CA LYS A 83 -16.59 10.85 -2.79
C LYS A 83 -17.33 9.90 -1.84
N GLN A 84 -16.63 8.97 -1.20
CA GLN A 84 -17.17 8.08 -0.16
C GLN A 84 -17.31 8.77 1.20
N GLY A 85 -16.83 10.00 1.34
CA GLY A 85 -16.98 10.84 2.52
C GLY A 85 -15.82 10.77 3.51
N LEU A 86 -14.65 10.27 3.12
CA LEU A 86 -13.43 10.47 3.91
C LEU A 86 -12.93 11.91 3.71
N ASP A 87 -12.78 12.65 4.81
CA ASP A 87 -12.15 13.98 4.80
C ASP A 87 -10.63 13.79 4.99
N ILE A 88 -9.88 13.71 3.89
CA ILE A 88 -8.43 13.53 3.91
C ILE A 88 -7.77 14.90 3.76
N ARG A 89 -7.05 15.32 4.79
CA ARG A 89 -6.38 16.63 4.89
C ARG A 89 -4.87 16.44 4.83
N VAL A 90 -4.28 16.73 3.68
CA VAL A 90 -2.83 16.79 3.47
C VAL A 90 -2.26 18.11 3.96
N ASP A 91 -0.92 18.24 4.07
CA ASP A 91 -0.25 19.40 4.67
C ASP A 91 -0.82 19.77 6.05
N THR A 92 -1.30 18.79 6.80
CA THR A 92 -1.97 19.01 8.08
C THR A 92 -1.32 18.15 9.15
N LYS A 93 -0.50 18.79 9.98
CA LYS A 93 0.24 18.14 11.06
C LYS A 93 -0.55 18.20 12.36
N VAL A 94 -0.82 17.05 12.96
CA VAL A 94 -1.34 16.99 14.33
C VAL A 94 -0.20 17.33 15.30
N THR A 95 -0.41 18.34 16.12
CA THR A 95 0.58 18.83 17.10
C THR A 95 0.27 18.37 18.51
N ASN A 96 -1.01 18.16 18.82
CA ASN A 96 -1.43 17.65 20.12
C ASN A 96 -2.69 16.79 20.00
N ALA A 97 -2.89 15.87 20.94
CA ALA A 97 -4.12 15.11 21.13
C ALA A 97 -4.32 14.81 22.62
N GLU A 98 -5.44 15.23 23.17
CA GLU A 98 -5.75 15.10 24.58
C GLU A 98 -7.13 14.48 24.78
N VAL A 99 -7.25 13.61 25.79
CA VAL A 99 -8.55 13.06 26.21
C VAL A 99 -9.23 14.08 27.12
N GLN A 100 -10.39 14.56 26.73
CA GLN A 100 -11.24 15.46 27.49
C GLN A 100 -12.63 14.84 27.67
N GLY A 101 -12.90 14.32 28.88
CA GLY A 101 -14.13 13.57 29.15
C GLY A 101 -14.20 12.29 28.31
N ASP A 102 -15.25 12.17 27.50
CA ASP A 102 -15.49 11.00 26.63
C ASP A 102 -14.96 11.20 25.20
N GLN A 103 -14.35 12.34 24.91
CA GLN A 103 -13.83 12.69 23.59
C GLN A 103 -12.31 12.86 23.57
N VAL A 104 -11.74 12.84 22.38
CA VAL A 104 -10.34 13.19 22.12
C VAL A 104 -10.32 14.51 21.35
N VAL A 105 -9.72 15.54 21.95
CA VAL A 105 -9.49 16.83 21.28
C VAL A 105 -8.16 16.76 20.55
N VAL A 106 -8.19 17.01 19.25
CA VAL A 106 -7.03 16.98 18.36
C VAL A 106 -6.72 18.40 17.92
N THR A 107 -5.50 18.87 18.19
CA THR A 107 -4.97 20.13 17.67
C THR A 107 -4.14 19.84 16.44
N SER A 108 -4.46 20.50 15.33
CA SER A 108 -3.73 20.34 14.06
C SER A 108 -3.31 21.70 13.51
N GLU A 109 -2.24 21.71 12.73
CA GLU A 109 -1.69 22.89 12.07
C GLU A 109 -1.59 22.65 10.56
N SER A 110 -2.13 23.57 9.77
CA SER A 110 -2.01 23.59 8.33
C SER A 110 -1.78 25.00 7.85
N LYS A 111 -0.77 25.22 7.00
CA LYS A 111 -0.39 26.54 6.45
C LYS A 111 -0.18 27.64 7.50
N GLY A 112 0.27 27.25 8.69
CA GLY A 112 0.49 28.18 9.82
C GLY A 112 -0.75 28.53 10.63
N GLU A 113 -1.90 27.95 10.30
CA GLU A 113 -3.14 28.09 11.07
C GLU A 113 -3.37 26.86 11.94
N SER A 114 -3.66 27.08 13.22
CA SER A 114 -4.00 26.03 14.17
C SER A 114 -5.50 25.88 14.30
N SER A 115 -5.96 24.62 14.38
CA SER A 115 -7.37 24.29 14.58
C SER A 115 -7.53 23.15 15.59
N GLU A 116 -8.66 23.14 16.28
CA GLU A 116 -9.01 22.07 17.22
C GLU A 116 -10.32 21.40 16.79
N GLU A 117 -10.35 20.07 16.86
CA GLU A 117 -11.52 19.27 16.57
C GLU A 117 -11.65 18.13 17.59
N SER A 118 -12.89 17.78 17.95
CA SER A 118 -13.19 16.73 18.92
C SER A 118 -13.73 15.50 18.22
N PHE A 119 -13.25 14.33 18.63
CA PHE A 119 -13.66 13.02 18.09
C PHE A 119 -14.02 12.06 19.23
N ASP A 120 -14.93 11.13 18.95
CA ASP A 120 -15.23 10.06 19.90
C ASP A 120 -14.01 9.14 20.09
N LYS A 121 -13.26 8.91 19.01
CA LYS A 121 -12.02 8.11 19.03
C LYS A 121 -10.97 8.69 18.09
N LEU A 122 -9.72 8.35 18.39
CA LEU A 122 -8.56 8.69 17.58
C LEU A 122 -7.72 7.45 17.27
N ILE A 123 -7.39 7.24 16.01
CA ILE A 123 -6.45 6.22 15.55
C ILE A 123 -5.14 6.89 15.14
N VAL A 124 -4.00 6.36 15.62
CA VAL A 124 -2.67 6.83 15.27
C VAL A 124 -1.96 5.77 14.43
N CYS A 125 -1.69 6.10 13.15
CA CYS A 125 -1.15 5.19 12.13
C CYS A 125 0.06 5.79 11.40
N VAL A 126 0.97 6.44 12.11
CA VAL A 126 2.12 7.17 11.55
C VAL A 126 3.35 6.30 11.27
N GLY A 127 3.18 5.01 11.16
CA GLY A 127 4.21 4.05 10.82
C GLY A 127 4.33 2.89 11.81
N ARG A 128 5.23 1.96 11.48
CA ARG A 128 5.55 0.77 12.29
C ARG A 128 7.03 0.74 12.60
N ARG A 129 7.38 0.11 13.72
CA ARG A 129 8.76 -0.19 14.11
C ARG A 129 8.90 -1.69 14.31
N ALA A 130 10.09 -2.22 14.02
CA ALA A 130 10.43 -3.58 14.41
C ALA A 130 10.28 -3.73 15.93
N TYR A 131 9.59 -4.78 16.35
CA TYR A 131 9.44 -5.10 17.76
C TYR A 131 10.44 -6.17 18.16
N SER A 132 11.64 -5.74 18.54
CA SER A 132 12.73 -6.60 19.01
C SER A 132 12.93 -6.56 20.54
N GLU A 133 12.10 -5.79 21.27
CA GLU A 133 12.19 -5.69 22.72
C GLU A 133 12.03 -7.07 23.40
N LYS A 134 12.96 -7.44 24.25
CA LYS A 134 13.00 -8.72 24.95
C LYS A 134 13.12 -9.98 24.06
N LEU A 135 13.34 -9.80 22.76
CA LEU A 135 13.62 -10.90 21.85
C LEU A 135 15.09 -11.32 21.92
N LEU A 136 15.96 -10.33 22.03
CA LEU A 136 17.41 -10.52 22.09
C LEU A 136 17.87 -10.38 23.54
N GLY A 137 18.72 -11.31 24.00
CA GLY A 137 19.45 -11.14 25.26
C GLY A 137 20.49 -10.03 25.13
N ASP A 138 20.85 -9.40 26.24
CA ASP A 138 21.84 -8.31 26.27
C ASP A 138 23.20 -8.74 25.72
N ASP A 139 23.51 -10.04 25.82
CA ASP A 139 24.74 -10.69 25.38
C ASP A 139 24.60 -11.48 24.08
N SER A 140 23.48 -11.32 23.37
CA SER A 140 23.21 -12.10 22.14
C SER A 140 24.24 -11.87 21.03
N GLY A 141 24.90 -10.71 21.00
CA GLY A 141 25.86 -10.32 19.97
C GLY A 141 25.24 -10.08 18.58
N ILE A 142 23.92 -10.07 18.46
CA ILE A 142 23.22 -9.76 17.19
C ILE A 142 23.34 -8.27 16.88
N THR A 143 23.73 -7.95 15.66
CA THR A 143 23.86 -6.57 15.18
C THR A 143 22.49 -6.01 14.81
N LEU A 144 22.20 -4.79 15.28
CA LEU A 144 21.05 -4.02 14.87
C LEU A 144 21.47 -2.86 13.97
N THR A 145 20.61 -2.51 13.01
CA THR A 145 20.75 -1.30 12.21
C THR A 145 20.43 -0.05 13.07
N GLU A 146 20.78 1.13 12.60
CA GLU A 146 20.43 2.41 13.25
C GLU A 146 18.91 2.58 13.48
N ARG A 147 18.10 1.91 12.68
CA ARG A 147 16.64 1.92 12.81
C ARG A 147 16.08 0.85 13.75
N GLY A 148 16.95 0.07 14.41
CA GLY A 148 16.57 -1.01 15.33
C GLY A 148 16.08 -2.29 14.66
N LEU A 149 16.32 -2.46 13.35
CA LEU A 149 16.11 -3.72 12.63
C LEU A 149 17.28 -4.67 12.90
N ILE A 150 17.04 -5.97 12.89
CA ILE A 150 18.11 -6.96 12.88
C ILE A 150 18.83 -6.86 11.53
N ASP A 151 20.16 -6.65 11.57
CA ASP A 151 20.95 -6.58 10.36
C ASP A 151 21.16 -7.97 9.76
N VAL A 152 20.82 -8.12 8.49
CA VAL A 152 20.92 -9.36 7.75
C VAL A 152 21.43 -9.12 6.33
N ASN A 153 22.13 -10.12 5.78
CA ASN A 153 22.50 -10.13 4.38
C ASN A 153 21.30 -10.49 3.47
N ASP A 154 21.54 -10.61 2.15
CA ASP A 154 20.50 -10.94 1.16
C ASP A 154 19.90 -12.34 1.32
N GLN A 155 20.46 -13.15 2.19
CA GLN A 155 20.02 -14.49 2.52
C GLN A 155 19.29 -14.56 3.87
N CYS A 156 18.94 -13.42 4.44
CA CYS A 156 18.36 -13.29 5.79
C CYS A 156 19.26 -13.85 6.92
N LYS A 157 20.57 -14.04 6.68
CA LYS A 157 21.53 -14.49 7.69
C LYS A 157 22.05 -13.29 8.48
N THR A 158 22.05 -13.40 9.80
CA THR A 158 22.60 -12.39 10.71
C THR A 158 24.15 -12.45 10.74
N ASN A 159 24.75 -11.60 11.54
CA ASN A 159 26.21 -11.65 11.83
C ASN A 159 26.64 -12.90 12.61
N LEU A 160 25.72 -13.65 13.21
CA LEU A 160 26.01 -14.88 13.92
C LEU A 160 25.81 -16.10 13.02
N ASP A 161 26.73 -17.08 13.12
CA ASP A 161 26.63 -18.30 12.32
C ASP A 161 25.41 -19.14 12.73
N GLY A 162 24.66 -19.66 11.74
CA GLY A 162 23.44 -20.45 11.97
C GLY A 162 22.23 -19.67 12.43
N VAL A 163 22.31 -18.32 12.54
CA VAL A 163 21.19 -17.47 12.98
C VAL A 163 20.64 -16.64 11.83
N TYR A 164 19.34 -16.74 11.61
CA TYR A 164 18.59 -16.03 10.57
C TYR A 164 17.52 -15.14 11.20
N ALA A 165 17.20 -14.03 10.56
CA ALA A 165 16.08 -13.18 10.93
C ALA A 165 15.28 -12.78 9.67
N ILE A 166 13.96 -12.73 9.80
CA ILE A 166 13.01 -12.52 8.69
C ILE A 166 11.87 -11.59 9.09
N GLY A 167 11.09 -11.19 8.11
CA GLY A 167 9.82 -10.49 8.30
C GLY A 167 9.99 -9.05 8.76
N ASP A 168 9.12 -8.63 9.69
CA ASP A 168 9.06 -7.25 10.16
C ASP A 168 10.28 -6.83 11.01
N LEU A 169 11.13 -7.78 11.36
CA LEU A 169 12.37 -7.54 12.12
C LEU A 169 13.55 -7.12 11.26
N VAL A 170 13.47 -7.30 9.94
CA VAL A 170 14.56 -7.06 8.99
C VAL A 170 14.18 -6.01 7.94
N ARG A 171 15.10 -5.71 7.04
CA ARG A 171 14.90 -4.75 5.93
C ARG A 171 13.72 -5.10 5.03
N GLY A 172 13.27 -4.11 4.25
CA GLY A 172 12.18 -4.25 3.28
C GLY A 172 10.80 -3.92 3.87
N PRO A 173 9.74 -4.10 3.10
CA PRO A 173 8.40 -3.80 3.55
C PRO A 173 7.93 -4.77 4.64
N MET A 174 7.20 -4.26 5.63
CA MET A 174 6.64 -5.05 6.72
C MET A 174 5.35 -5.72 6.25
N LEU A 175 5.47 -6.79 5.45
CA LEU A 175 4.36 -7.51 4.81
C LEU A 175 4.44 -9.01 5.11
N ALA A 176 3.30 -9.62 5.38
CA ALA A 176 3.21 -11.03 5.75
C ALA A 176 3.74 -11.96 4.65
N HIS A 177 3.39 -11.73 3.39
CA HIS A 177 3.85 -12.54 2.26
C HIS A 177 5.36 -12.40 2.04
N LYS A 178 5.96 -11.23 2.23
CA LYS A 178 7.43 -11.08 2.22
C LYS A 178 8.06 -11.93 3.32
N ALA A 179 7.51 -11.92 4.54
CA ALA A 179 8.02 -12.71 5.65
C ALA A 179 7.90 -14.23 5.39
N MET A 180 6.83 -14.68 4.73
CA MET A 180 6.64 -16.08 4.33
C MET A 180 7.72 -16.53 3.33
N GLU A 181 7.96 -15.75 2.29
CA GLU A 181 8.99 -16.05 1.28
C GLU A 181 10.40 -16.02 1.88
N GLU A 182 10.71 -15.05 2.73
CA GLU A 182 11.99 -15.01 3.46
C GLU A 182 12.14 -16.24 4.37
N GLY A 183 11.05 -16.70 5.01
CA GLY A 183 11.07 -17.90 5.85
C GLY A 183 11.36 -19.16 5.06
N MET A 184 10.70 -19.35 3.91
CA MET A 184 10.99 -20.47 3.00
C MET A 184 12.43 -20.41 2.51
N MET A 185 12.89 -19.27 2.03
CA MET A 185 14.27 -19.07 1.61
C MET A 185 15.28 -19.41 2.71
N ALA A 186 15.05 -18.97 3.94
CA ALA A 186 15.97 -19.24 5.05
C ALA A 186 16.07 -20.76 5.35
N VAL A 187 14.93 -21.47 5.37
CA VAL A 187 14.90 -22.93 5.63
C VAL A 187 15.57 -23.70 4.49
N GLU A 188 15.29 -23.38 3.24
CA GLU A 188 15.90 -24.03 2.08
C GLU A 188 17.42 -23.80 2.04
N ARG A 189 17.88 -22.61 2.43
CA ARG A 189 19.31 -22.30 2.59
C ARG A 189 19.98 -23.11 3.68
N ILE A 190 19.31 -23.32 4.81
CA ILE A 190 19.79 -24.21 5.88
C ILE A 190 19.93 -25.64 5.36
N HIS A 191 19.04 -26.06 4.46
CA HIS A 191 19.08 -27.37 3.80
C HIS A 191 20.17 -27.47 2.70
N GLY A 192 20.78 -26.36 2.28
CA GLY A 192 21.86 -26.34 1.29
C GLY A 192 21.44 -25.91 -0.11
N GLU A 193 20.17 -25.52 -0.28
CA GLU A 193 19.64 -24.96 -1.53
C GLU A 193 20.10 -23.51 -1.74
N LYS A 194 19.80 -22.94 -2.90
CA LYS A 194 20.16 -21.55 -3.26
C LYS A 194 18.96 -20.70 -3.69
N PRO A 195 17.86 -20.67 -2.94
CA PRO A 195 16.73 -19.83 -3.24
C PRO A 195 17.07 -18.35 -3.09
N GLN A 196 16.27 -17.51 -3.75
CA GLN A 196 16.33 -16.05 -3.64
C GLN A 196 14.92 -15.48 -3.58
N VAL A 197 14.72 -14.42 -2.84
CA VAL A 197 13.51 -13.59 -2.87
C VAL A 197 13.78 -12.40 -3.77
N ASN A 198 12.92 -12.19 -4.76
CA ASN A 198 12.94 -11.00 -5.59
C ASN A 198 12.15 -9.88 -4.90
N TYR A 199 12.87 -8.94 -4.31
CA TYR A 199 12.24 -7.83 -3.58
C TYR A 199 11.58 -6.80 -4.50
N ASP A 200 11.93 -6.75 -5.79
CA ASP A 200 11.35 -5.83 -6.77
C ASP A 200 9.92 -6.23 -7.17
N THR A 201 9.53 -7.48 -6.90
CA THR A 201 8.22 -8.02 -7.25
C THR A 201 7.29 -8.23 -6.06
N ILE A 202 7.65 -7.69 -4.90
CA ILE A 202 6.76 -7.73 -3.73
C ILE A 202 5.57 -6.81 -3.95
N ILE A 203 4.37 -7.40 -3.95
CA ILE A 203 3.12 -6.67 -4.16
C ILE A 203 2.73 -5.88 -2.91
N ASN A 204 2.26 -4.68 -3.11
CA ASN A 204 1.60 -3.88 -2.09
C ASN A 204 0.10 -3.83 -2.36
N VAL A 205 -0.72 -4.02 -1.32
CA VAL A 205 -2.18 -3.94 -1.41
C VAL A 205 -2.73 -3.11 -0.26
N ILE A 206 -3.71 -2.27 -0.57
CA ILE A 206 -4.51 -1.53 0.40
C ILE A 206 -5.96 -2.00 0.24
N TYR A 207 -6.49 -2.58 1.27
CA TYR A 207 -7.83 -3.19 1.28
C TYR A 207 -8.94 -2.17 1.56
N THR A 208 -8.92 -1.07 0.82
CA THR A 208 -10.05 -0.15 0.70
C THR A 208 -11.09 -0.71 -0.29
N HIS A 209 -12.16 0.02 -0.56
CA HIS A 209 -13.06 -0.28 -1.66
C HIS A 209 -13.23 0.96 -2.53
N PRO A 210 -12.77 0.94 -3.80
CA PRO A 210 -11.99 -0.14 -4.43
C PRO A 210 -10.63 -0.36 -3.76
N GLU A 211 -10.04 -1.54 -3.96
CA GLU A 211 -8.67 -1.85 -3.54
C GLU A 211 -7.66 -1.04 -4.35
N ILE A 212 -6.51 -0.78 -3.75
CA ILE A 212 -5.37 -0.15 -4.42
C ILE A 212 -4.20 -1.13 -4.32
N ALA A 213 -3.59 -1.49 -5.44
CA ALA A 213 -2.46 -2.41 -5.43
C ALA A 213 -1.40 -2.01 -6.45
N TRP A 214 -0.15 -2.39 -6.17
CA TRP A 214 0.96 -2.18 -7.11
C TRP A 214 2.10 -3.16 -6.89
N VAL A 215 2.88 -3.36 -7.94
CA VAL A 215 4.16 -4.08 -7.95
C VAL A 215 5.16 -3.32 -8.80
N GLY A 216 6.43 -3.40 -8.44
CA GLY A 216 7.53 -2.75 -9.16
C GLY A 216 7.56 -1.23 -8.99
N LEU A 217 8.15 -0.57 -9.97
CA LEU A 217 8.42 0.86 -9.94
C LEU A 217 7.19 1.67 -10.36
N THR A 218 6.94 2.77 -9.67
CA THR A 218 6.07 3.84 -10.15
C THR A 218 6.72 4.54 -11.35
N GLU A 219 5.95 5.28 -12.14
CA GLU A 219 6.50 6.10 -13.23
C GLU A 219 7.61 7.04 -12.72
N GLN A 220 7.40 7.66 -11.56
CA GLN A 220 8.33 8.60 -10.95
C GLN A 220 9.63 7.92 -10.47
N GLU A 221 9.52 6.72 -9.88
CA GLU A 221 10.69 5.95 -9.46
C GLU A 221 11.50 5.44 -10.65
N ALA A 222 10.81 5.00 -11.72
CA ALA A 222 11.47 4.58 -12.96
C ALA A 222 12.21 5.74 -13.62
N GLU A 223 11.59 6.93 -13.71
CA GLU A 223 12.26 8.15 -14.19
C GLU A 223 13.49 8.51 -13.34
N ALA A 224 13.33 8.48 -12.00
CA ALA A 224 14.42 8.78 -11.06
C ALA A 224 15.56 7.74 -11.14
N ALA A 225 15.26 6.49 -11.49
CA ALA A 225 16.24 5.44 -11.74
C ALA A 225 16.91 5.54 -13.12
N GLY A 226 16.53 6.52 -13.95
CA GLY A 226 17.15 6.80 -15.24
C GLY A 226 16.59 6.01 -16.42
N TYR A 227 15.45 5.35 -16.26
CA TYR A 227 14.75 4.70 -17.36
C TYR A 227 14.12 5.74 -18.30
N GLU A 228 14.06 5.42 -19.58
CA GLU A 228 13.20 6.12 -20.53
C GLU A 228 11.80 5.51 -20.44
N VAL A 229 10.89 6.20 -19.73
CA VAL A 229 9.62 5.60 -19.30
C VAL A 229 8.57 5.65 -20.40
N LYS A 230 7.93 4.50 -20.64
CA LYS A 230 6.72 4.31 -21.43
C LYS A 230 5.60 3.85 -20.51
N THR A 231 4.43 4.48 -20.57
CA THR A 231 3.27 4.11 -19.74
C THR A 231 2.03 3.88 -20.56
N GLY A 232 1.20 2.96 -20.12
CA GLY A 232 -0.14 2.75 -20.64
C GLY A 232 -1.15 2.61 -19.51
N SER A 233 -2.37 3.04 -19.74
CA SER A 233 -3.44 2.95 -18.74
C SER A 233 -4.78 2.64 -19.39
N PHE A 234 -5.64 1.95 -18.63
CA PHE A 234 -6.98 1.64 -19.05
C PHE A 234 -7.97 1.84 -17.90
N ASN A 235 -9.06 2.56 -18.17
CA ASN A 235 -10.10 2.83 -17.18
C ASN A 235 -11.17 1.75 -17.21
N LEU A 236 -11.52 1.21 -16.05
CA LEU A 236 -12.50 0.12 -15.91
C LEU A 236 -13.91 0.49 -16.34
N ALA A 237 -14.24 1.79 -16.47
CA ALA A 237 -15.51 2.22 -17.03
C ALA A 237 -15.74 1.75 -18.49
N ALA A 238 -14.68 1.34 -19.19
CA ALA A 238 -14.74 0.75 -20.52
C ALA A 238 -14.62 -0.79 -20.51
N ASN A 239 -14.49 -1.43 -19.33
CA ASN A 239 -14.40 -2.89 -19.22
C ASN A 239 -15.78 -3.52 -19.06
N GLY A 240 -16.19 -4.40 -20.01
CA GLY A 240 -17.51 -5.00 -20.02
C GLY A 240 -17.84 -5.84 -18.77
N ARG A 241 -16.86 -6.55 -18.20
CA ARG A 241 -17.06 -7.34 -16.98
C ARG A 241 -17.23 -6.44 -15.75
N ALA A 242 -16.45 -5.37 -15.64
CA ALA A 242 -16.55 -4.39 -14.55
C ALA A 242 -17.93 -3.71 -14.56
N LEU A 243 -18.43 -3.34 -15.75
CA LEU A 243 -19.78 -2.79 -15.92
C LEU A 243 -20.86 -3.79 -15.49
N ALA A 244 -20.74 -5.06 -15.91
CA ALA A 244 -21.71 -6.10 -15.54
C ALA A 244 -21.74 -6.40 -14.03
N GLN A 245 -20.65 -6.16 -13.33
CA GLN A 245 -20.51 -6.33 -11.87
C GLN A 245 -20.88 -5.07 -11.08
N SER A 246 -21.18 -3.94 -11.76
CA SER A 246 -21.33 -2.61 -11.13
C SER A 246 -20.05 -2.14 -10.39
N GLU A 247 -18.88 -2.62 -10.80
CA GLU A 247 -17.55 -2.33 -10.25
C GLU A 247 -16.65 -1.64 -11.28
N ALA A 248 -17.22 -0.75 -12.08
CA ALA A 248 -16.55 -0.07 -13.18
C ALA A 248 -15.71 1.16 -12.74
N GLN A 249 -15.37 1.25 -11.45
CA GLN A 249 -14.54 2.31 -10.93
C GLN A 249 -13.07 1.88 -10.92
N GLY A 250 -12.19 2.82 -11.31
CA GLY A 250 -10.76 2.64 -11.25
C GLY A 250 -10.08 2.41 -12.58
N SER A 251 -8.80 2.06 -12.49
CA SER A 251 -7.94 1.89 -13.65
C SER A 251 -6.79 0.92 -13.38
N VAL A 252 -6.20 0.43 -14.46
CA VAL A 252 -4.93 -0.30 -14.48
C VAL A 252 -3.91 0.53 -15.23
N LYS A 253 -2.69 0.67 -14.68
CA LYS A 253 -1.56 1.36 -15.29
C LYS A 253 -0.36 0.42 -15.34
N VAL A 254 0.34 0.40 -16.47
CA VAL A 254 1.63 -0.28 -16.65
C VAL A 254 2.73 0.74 -16.87
N VAL A 255 3.91 0.43 -16.36
CA VAL A 255 5.14 1.23 -16.50
C VAL A 255 6.20 0.34 -17.13
N ALA A 256 6.86 0.80 -18.18
CA ALA A 256 7.88 0.05 -18.88
C ALA A 256 9.06 0.93 -19.31
N ASP A 257 10.20 0.31 -19.57
CA ASP A 257 11.33 0.95 -20.21
C ASP A 257 11.10 1.05 -21.71
N ALA A 258 11.08 2.25 -22.26
CA ALA A 258 10.85 2.49 -23.69
C ALA A 258 11.94 1.94 -24.61
N LYS A 259 13.15 1.67 -24.08
CA LYS A 259 14.28 1.13 -24.86
C LYS A 259 14.22 -0.38 -25.01
N THR A 260 13.91 -1.07 -23.93
CA THR A 260 13.94 -2.54 -23.86
C THR A 260 12.56 -3.17 -23.92
N ASP A 261 11.53 -2.35 -23.79
CA ASP A 261 10.12 -2.74 -23.63
C ASP A 261 9.81 -3.52 -22.35
N ARG A 262 10.79 -3.69 -21.46
CA ARG A 262 10.65 -4.45 -20.21
C ARG A 262 9.59 -3.83 -19.30
N LEU A 263 8.69 -4.64 -18.77
CA LEU A 263 7.75 -4.23 -17.73
C LEU A 263 8.50 -3.91 -16.43
N LEU A 264 8.34 -2.70 -15.92
CA LEU A 264 8.98 -2.19 -14.70
C LEU A 264 8.01 -2.10 -13.52
N GLY A 265 6.72 -1.98 -13.79
CA GLY A 265 5.71 -1.89 -12.76
C GLY A 265 4.29 -1.98 -13.28
N MET A 266 3.38 -2.40 -12.40
CA MET A 266 1.93 -2.42 -12.63
C MET A 266 1.20 -1.88 -11.40
N HIS A 267 0.23 -1.02 -11.63
CA HIS A 267 -0.52 -0.32 -10.61
C HIS A 267 -2.00 -0.40 -10.92
N ALA A 268 -2.83 -0.66 -9.93
CA ALA A 268 -4.26 -0.77 -10.13
C ALA A 268 -5.04 -0.13 -8.97
N ILE A 269 -6.20 0.42 -9.31
CA ILE A 269 -7.26 0.72 -8.38
C ILE A 269 -8.55 0.13 -8.94
N SER A 270 -9.12 -0.86 -8.26
CA SER A 270 -10.31 -1.59 -8.71
C SER A 270 -10.85 -2.50 -7.63
N ALA A 271 -12.04 -3.04 -7.78
CA ALA A 271 -12.45 -4.22 -7.06
C ALA A 271 -11.50 -5.37 -7.44
N GLY A 272 -10.80 -5.96 -6.44
CA GLY A 272 -9.82 -7.02 -6.66
C GLY A 272 -8.52 -6.55 -7.33
N ALA A 273 -8.06 -5.33 -7.05
CA ALA A 273 -6.78 -4.82 -7.59
C ALA A 273 -5.59 -5.71 -7.22
N GLY A 274 -5.61 -6.32 -6.03
CA GLY A 274 -4.60 -7.26 -5.60
C GLY A 274 -4.45 -8.42 -6.59
N ASP A 275 -5.54 -9.04 -7.02
CA ASP A 275 -5.54 -10.16 -7.98
C ASP A 275 -5.08 -9.71 -9.38
N ILE A 276 -5.43 -8.49 -9.78
CA ILE A 276 -5.01 -7.93 -11.08
C ILE A 276 -3.49 -7.73 -11.11
N VAL A 277 -2.93 -7.15 -10.05
CA VAL A 277 -1.50 -6.81 -9.98
C VAL A 277 -0.62 -8.06 -9.92
N HIS A 278 -1.13 -9.22 -9.45
CA HIS A 278 -0.41 -10.48 -9.54
C HIS A 278 -0.04 -10.87 -10.98
N GLN A 279 -0.86 -10.49 -11.98
CA GLN A 279 -0.49 -10.71 -13.40
C GLN A 279 0.76 -9.92 -13.77
N GLY A 280 0.89 -8.68 -13.26
CA GLY A 280 2.09 -7.86 -13.42
C GLY A 280 3.30 -8.46 -12.71
N MET A 281 3.12 -8.96 -11.47
CA MET A 281 4.18 -9.62 -10.72
C MET A 281 4.71 -10.85 -11.48
N ILE A 282 3.83 -11.71 -11.95
CA ILE A 282 4.21 -12.90 -12.73
C ILE A 282 4.96 -12.48 -14.00
N ALA A 283 4.46 -11.48 -14.73
CA ALA A 283 5.14 -10.96 -15.92
C ALA A 283 6.53 -10.41 -15.61
N MET A 284 6.69 -9.70 -14.50
CA MET A 284 7.99 -9.16 -14.05
C MET A 284 8.96 -10.26 -13.65
N GLU A 285 8.50 -11.32 -12.95
CA GLU A 285 9.34 -12.49 -12.60
C GLU A 285 9.87 -13.21 -13.83
N PHE A 286 9.08 -13.27 -14.91
CA PHE A 286 9.52 -13.81 -16.20
C PHE A 286 10.22 -12.80 -17.10
N VAL A 287 10.50 -11.60 -16.60
CA VAL A 287 11.20 -10.51 -17.34
C VAL A 287 10.48 -10.15 -18.65
N SER A 288 9.15 -10.19 -18.64
CA SER A 288 8.31 -9.94 -19.81
C SER A 288 8.39 -8.49 -20.27
N SER A 289 8.22 -8.31 -21.58
CA SER A 289 7.99 -7.02 -22.22
C SER A 289 6.51 -6.62 -22.18
N ILE A 290 6.21 -5.37 -22.48
CA ILE A 290 4.83 -4.91 -22.75
C ILE A 290 4.25 -5.63 -23.96
N GLU A 291 5.07 -5.88 -25.00
CA GLU A 291 4.65 -6.60 -26.20
C GLU A 291 4.19 -8.03 -25.87
N ASP A 292 4.84 -8.73 -24.92
CA ASP A 292 4.39 -10.05 -24.48
C ASP A 292 2.95 -10.00 -23.93
N LEU A 293 2.63 -9.00 -23.12
CA LEU A 293 1.27 -8.79 -22.61
C LEU A 293 0.27 -8.44 -23.72
N GLN A 294 0.71 -7.73 -24.78
CA GLN A 294 -0.15 -7.39 -25.92
C GLN A 294 -0.44 -8.59 -26.83
N LEU A 295 0.46 -9.58 -26.86
CA LEU A 295 0.31 -10.78 -27.69
C LEU A 295 -0.47 -11.91 -27.00
N MET A 296 -0.64 -11.82 -25.68
CA MET A 296 -1.42 -12.82 -24.93
C MET A 296 -2.91 -12.71 -25.22
N THR A 297 -3.59 -13.87 -25.26
CA THR A 297 -5.04 -13.92 -25.43
C THR A 297 -5.73 -13.89 -24.07
N PHE A 298 -6.42 -12.80 -23.77
CA PHE A 298 -7.23 -12.66 -22.57
C PHE A 298 -8.67 -13.16 -22.81
N ALA A 299 -9.25 -13.83 -21.82
CA ALA A 299 -10.63 -14.29 -21.91
C ALA A 299 -11.62 -13.11 -21.83
N HIS A 300 -12.67 -13.17 -22.67
CA HIS A 300 -13.75 -12.17 -22.71
C HIS A 300 -15.07 -12.76 -22.21
N PRO A 301 -15.84 -12.05 -21.32
CA PRO A 301 -15.46 -10.82 -20.64
C PRO A 301 -14.78 -11.09 -19.29
N THR A 302 -13.67 -10.45 -19.03
CA THR A 302 -12.95 -10.52 -17.74
C THR A 302 -12.42 -9.17 -17.31
N ILE A 303 -12.13 -9.03 -16.00
CA ILE A 303 -11.43 -7.83 -15.49
C ILE A 303 -9.97 -7.81 -15.99
N SER A 304 -9.36 -8.98 -16.19
CA SER A 304 -7.97 -9.11 -16.70
C SER A 304 -7.74 -8.45 -18.06
N GLU A 305 -8.80 -8.28 -18.89
CA GLU A 305 -8.69 -7.53 -20.15
C GLU A 305 -8.22 -6.08 -19.92
N ALA A 306 -8.40 -5.53 -18.71
CA ALA A 306 -7.87 -4.22 -18.36
C ALA A 306 -6.33 -4.17 -18.37
N VAL A 307 -5.66 -5.28 -18.04
CA VAL A 307 -4.19 -5.41 -18.15
C VAL A 307 -3.77 -5.40 -19.61
N HIS A 308 -4.45 -6.17 -20.46
CA HIS A 308 -4.21 -6.20 -21.91
C HIS A 308 -4.40 -4.82 -22.55
N GLU A 309 -5.51 -4.17 -22.25
CA GLU A 309 -5.82 -2.82 -22.76
C GLU A 309 -4.82 -1.77 -22.27
N ALA A 310 -4.37 -1.86 -21.00
CA ALA A 310 -3.32 -0.99 -20.49
C ALA A 310 -1.98 -1.21 -21.23
N ALA A 311 -1.60 -2.46 -21.50
CA ALA A 311 -0.43 -2.79 -22.28
C ALA A 311 -0.54 -2.26 -23.73
N LEU A 312 -1.68 -2.47 -24.40
CA LEU A 312 -1.96 -1.92 -25.73
C LEU A 312 -1.92 -0.38 -25.74
N SER A 313 -2.44 0.25 -24.67
CA SER A 313 -2.45 1.70 -24.52
C SER A 313 -1.05 2.30 -24.46
N ALA A 314 -0.05 1.56 -23.96
CA ALA A 314 1.33 2.03 -23.91
C ALA A 314 1.88 2.35 -25.31
N ASP A 315 1.40 1.66 -26.36
CA ASP A 315 1.77 1.87 -27.75
C ASP A 315 0.67 2.54 -28.59
N GLY A 316 -0.34 3.11 -27.93
CA GLY A 316 -1.44 3.78 -28.60
C GLY A 316 -2.35 2.82 -29.39
N ARG A 317 -2.47 1.56 -28.97
CA ARG A 317 -3.20 0.48 -29.64
C ARG A 317 -4.44 0.00 -28.89
N ALA A 318 -4.80 0.60 -27.75
CA ALA A 318 -5.98 0.19 -27.00
C ALA A 318 -7.24 0.16 -27.89
N ILE A 319 -8.06 -0.86 -27.70
CA ILE A 319 -9.23 -1.14 -28.56
C ILE A 319 -10.48 -0.46 -27.99
N HIS A 320 -10.65 -0.54 -26.66
CA HIS A 320 -11.86 -0.07 -25.96
C HIS A 320 -11.67 1.30 -25.29
N ALA A 321 -10.57 2.00 -25.55
CA ALA A 321 -10.31 3.33 -25.02
C ALA A 321 -9.90 4.31 -26.10
N ILE A 322 -10.35 5.58 -25.97
CA ILE A 322 -9.96 6.66 -26.88
C ILE A 322 -8.50 7.01 -26.64
N GLN A 323 -7.64 6.81 -27.64
CA GLN A 323 -6.23 7.16 -27.60
C GLN A 323 -6.06 8.67 -27.80
N ARG A 324 -5.65 9.38 -26.75
CA ARG A 324 -5.23 10.78 -26.88
C ARG A 324 -3.78 10.81 -27.35
N LYS A 325 -3.54 11.34 -28.57
CA LYS A 325 -2.16 11.58 -29.02
C LYS A 325 -1.43 12.42 -27.97
N LYS A 326 -0.33 11.91 -27.42
CA LYS A 326 0.57 12.71 -26.58
C LYS A 326 0.98 13.93 -27.40
N ARG A 327 0.68 15.15 -26.96
CA ARG A 327 1.23 16.36 -27.58
C ARG A 327 2.74 16.24 -27.45
N LYS A 328 3.45 16.17 -28.58
CA LYS A 328 4.92 16.33 -28.60
C LYS A 328 5.20 17.68 -27.94
N LYS A 329 5.93 17.65 -26.81
CA LYS A 329 6.51 18.85 -26.21
C LYS A 329 7.63 19.38 -27.07
#